data_978dbbf14089e1726c9f71abb968d536
#
_entry.id   978dbbf14089e1726c9f71abb968d536
#
_cell.length_a   1.000
_cell.length_b   1.000
_cell.length_c   1.000
_cell.angle_alpha   90.00
_cell.angle_beta   90.00
_cell.angle_gamma   90.00
#
_symmetry.space_group_name_H-M   'P 1'
#
loop_
_entity.id
_entity.type
_entity.pdbx_description
1 polymer ?
#
loop_
_entity_poly.entity_id
_entity_poly.type
_entity_poly.pdbx_seq_one_letter_code
_entity_poly.pdbx_strand_id
1 'polypeptide(L)'
;DICAYISGLEQYFIKTGQIDRVRVAADEPGDFERYRKSLDIVRKTAPAFRYKTAFDHAEFLDHCEEGITDYAPNFYCACSQYEQLKKMQKERPDSRLQWYICCGPGYPNTFLKSDLLEARFLGIMNALLGFDGLLRWTYTCWTDHPLEDIRYGNWRAGDLCLVYPAKNGGILKSLRWKALKRGIEDYELLERIRELGREDVIEQIFHLLLREENVSNYILEDWEVLSDIFVNDYAVFEQARQIMLNNLEGMLE
;
A
#
# COMPACT_ATOMS: atom_id res chain seq x y z
N ASP A 1 28.60 0.29 -17.66
CA ASP A 1 28.80 0.12 -16.24
C ASP A 1 27.58 0.63 -15.48
N ILE A 2 26.97 -0.22 -14.64
CA ILE A 2 25.75 0.09 -13.89
C ILE A 2 25.96 1.28 -12.92
N CYS A 3 27.14 1.39 -12.32
CA CYS A 3 27.46 2.49 -11.41
C CYS A 3 27.47 3.83 -12.13
N ALA A 4 28.07 3.89 -13.33
CA ALA A 4 28.08 5.11 -14.14
C ALA A 4 26.66 5.51 -14.57
N TYR A 5 25.81 4.51 -14.90
CA TYR A 5 24.42 4.74 -15.23
C TYR A 5 23.61 5.30 -14.07
N ILE A 6 23.72 4.70 -12.88
CA ILE A 6 23.01 5.15 -11.66
C ILE A 6 23.47 6.56 -11.26
N SER A 7 24.78 6.82 -11.30
CA SER A 7 25.33 8.16 -11.04
C SER A 7 24.83 9.20 -12.04
N GLY A 8 24.76 8.84 -13.34
CA GLY A 8 24.22 9.71 -14.38
C GLY A 8 22.72 10.03 -14.16
N LEU A 9 21.93 9.05 -13.73
CA LEU A 9 20.53 9.26 -13.35
C LEU A 9 20.41 10.20 -12.14
N GLU A 10 21.21 10.01 -11.10
CA GLU A 10 21.22 10.89 -9.94
C GLU A 10 21.47 12.34 -10.36
N GLN A 11 22.53 12.58 -11.14
CA GLN A 11 22.85 13.93 -11.64
C GLN A 11 21.70 14.54 -12.46
N TYR A 12 21.06 13.72 -13.30
CA TYR A 12 19.90 14.17 -14.06
C TYR A 12 18.73 14.60 -13.14
N PHE A 13 18.40 13.80 -12.14
CA PHE A 13 17.28 14.11 -11.24
C PHE A 13 17.60 15.28 -10.29
N ILE A 14 18.84 15.45 -9.86
CA ILE A 14 19.30 16.65 -9.15
C ILE A 14 19.12 17.89 -10.04
N LYS A 15 19.65 17.85 -11.27
CA LYS A 15 19.58 18.95 -12.22
C LYS A 15 18.14 19.36 -12.57
N THR A 16 17.22 18.39 -12.64
CA THR A 16 15.81 18.65 -12.97
C THR A 16 14.95 18.96 -11.75
N GLY A 17 15.50 18.97 -10.52
CA GLY A 17 14.77 19.22 -9.28
C GLY A 17 13.78 18.10 -8.93
N GLN A 18 14.04 16.86 -9.37
CA GLN A 18 13.14 15.72 -9.17
C GLN A 18 13.70 14.65 -8.24
N ILE A 19 14.86 14.87 -7.64
CA ILE A 19 15.55 13.85 -6.81
C ILE A 19 14.67 13.33 -5.67
N ASP A 20 13.87 14.18 -5.05
CA ASP A 20 12.98 13.81 -3.94
C ASP A 20 11.80 12.92 -4.37
N ARG A 21 11.51 12.86 -5.68
CA ARG A 21 10.44 12.07 -6.25
C ARG A 21 10.86 10.68 -6.71
N VAL A 22 12.16 10.42 -6.73
CA VAL A 22 12.73 9.19 -7.27
C VAL A 22 13.28 8.33 -6.14
N ARG A 23 13.12 7.02 -6.29
CA ARG A 23 13.64 6.01 -5.37
C ARG A 23 14.40 4.96 -6.15
N VAL A 24 15.50 4.49 -5.58
CA VAL A 24 16.04 3.18 -5.96
C VAL A 24 15.27 2.15 -5.14
N ALA A 25 14.69 1.16 -5.82
CA ALA A 25 13.85 0.15 -5.18
C ALA A 25 14.51 -1.21 -5.20
N ALA A 26 14.34 -1.94 -4.09
CA ALA A 26 14.55 -3.38 -4.01
C ALA A 26 13.20 -4.05 -3.75
N ASP A 27 13.02 -5.24 -4.35
CA ASP A 27 11.79 -6.01 -4.31
C ASP A 27 12.05 -7.37 -3.68
N GLU A 28 11.45 -7.60 -2.52
CA GLU A 28 11.42 -8.85 -1.76
C GLU A 28 12.80 -9.55 -1.66
N PRO A 29 13.83 -8.89 -1.11
CA PRO A 29 15.18 -9.46 -1.07
C PRO A 29 15.25 -10.65 -0.11
N GLY A 30 15.37 -11.87 -0.65
CA GLY A 30 15.55 -13.11 0.14
C GLY A 30 17.01 -13.40 0.50
N ASP A 31 17.97 -12.85 -0.22
CA ASP A 31 19.42 -12.92 0.08
C ASP A 31 19.88 -11.58 0.68
N PHE A 32 19.86 -11.49 2.01
CA PHE A 32 20.18 -10.25 2.72
C PHE A 32 21.64 -9.84 2.58
N GLU A 33 22.58 -10.77 2.40
CA GLU A 33 23.98 -10.41 2.19
C GLU A 33 24.17 -9.75 0.83
N ARG A 34 23.59 -10.32 -0.21
CA ARG A 34 23.59 -9.74 -1.56
C ARG A 34 22.87 -8.40 -1.61
N TYR A 35 21.73 -8.30 -0.91
CA TYR A 35 20.98 -7.06 -0.78
C TYR A 35 21.82 -5.95 -0.16
N ARG A 36 22.47 -6.18 0.98
CA ARG A 36 23.35 -5.20 1.65
C ARG A 36 24.48 -4.75 0.75
N LYS A 37 25.17 -5.69 0.09
CA LYS A 37 26.23 -5.35 -0.88
C LYS A 37 25.72 -4.45 -2.02
N SER A 38 24.54 -4.74 -2.55
CA SER A 38 23.93 -3.93 -3.61
C SER A 38 23.57 -2.54 -3.11
N LEU A 39 22.98 -2.44 -1.93
CA LEU A 39 22.62 -1.19 -1.28
C LEU A 39 23.86 -0.31 -1.04
N ASP A 40 24.94 -0.88 -0.53
CA ASP A 40 26.22 -0.19 -0.32
C ASP A 40 26.82 0.37 -1.61
N ILE A 41 26.77 -0.40 -2.70
CA ILE A 41 27.23 0.05 -4.01
C ILE A 41 26.44 1.29 -4.45
N VAL A 42 25.12 1.22 -4.37
CA VAL A 42 24.26 2.34 -4.77
C VAL A 42 24.49 3.56 -3.91
N ARG A 43 24.57 3.41 -2.58
CA ARG A 43 24.86 4.50 -1.64
C ARG A 43 26.19 5.20 -1.93
N LYS A 44 27.23 4.44 -2.28
CA LYS A 44 28.54 5.00 -2.63
C LYS A 44 28.53 5.69 -3.99
N THR A 45 27.72 5.19 -4.91
CA THR A 45 27.68 5.64 -6.31
C THR A 45 26.74 6.82 -6.52
N ALA A 46 25.60 6.84 -5.80
CA ALA A 46 24.53 7.81 -5.94
C ALA A 46 23.88 8.13 -4.58
N PRO A 47 24.60 8.85 -3.69
CA PRO A 47 24.20 9.07 -2.30
C PRO A 47 22.98 9.97 -2.13
N ALA A 48 22.57 10.73 -3.14
CA ALA A 48 21.39 11.58 -3.07
C ALA A 48 20.05 10.82 -3.30
N PHE A 49 20.11 9.59 -3.79
CA PHE A 49 18.91 8.77 -3.92
C PHE A 49 18.41 8.28 -2.57
N ARG A 50 17.09 8.28 -2.44
CA ARG A 50 16.40 7.54 -1.37
C ARG A 50 16.19 6.09 -1.79
N TYR A 51 16.12 5.19 -0.78
CA TYR A 51 16.01 3.75 -1.00
C TYR A 51 14.67 3.25 -0.50
N LYS A 52 13.96 2.52 -1.37
CA LYS A 52 12.71 1.84 -1.05
C LYS A 52 12.91 0.33 -1.10
N THR A 53 12.44 -0.37 -0.06
CA THR A 53 12.43 -1.82 -0.06
C THR A 53 11.04 -2.35 0.23
N ALA A 54 10.50 -3.12 -0.72
CA ALA A 54 9.35 -3.99 -0.49
C ALA A 54 9.86 -5.30 0.11
N PHE A 55 9.16 -5.84 1.10
CA PHE A 55 9.54 -7.10 1.74
C PHE A 55 8.32 -7.93 2.17
N ASP A 56 8.49 -9.24 2.09
CA ASP A 56 7.49 -10.25 2.38
C ASP A 56 7.96 -11.27 3.44
N HIS A 57 9.17 -11.08 3.98
CA HIS A 57 9.76 -11.91 5.01
C HIS A 57 9.84 -11.15 6.34
N ALA A 58 9.31 -11.74 7.40
CA ALA A 58 9.27 -11.13 8.73
C ALA A 58 10.68 -10.78 9.25
N GLU A 59 11.64 -11.67 9.04
CA GLU A 59 13.03 -11.49 9.44
C GLU A 59 13.74 -10.34 8.72
N PHE A 60 13.16 -9.75 7.67
CA PHE A 60 13.76 -8.62 6.97
C PHE A 60 14.04 -7.45 7.92
N LEU A 61 13.15 -7.17 8.87
CA LEU A 61 13.33 -6.07 9.82
C LEU A 61 14.53 -6.27 10.75
N ASP A 62 14.92 -7.52 11.04
CA ASP A 62 16.08 -7.85 11.86
C ASP A 62 17.41 -7.54 11.10
N HIS A 63 17.33 -7.45 9.78
CA HIS A 63 18.43 -7.14 8.87
C HIS A 63 18.35 -5.75 8.27
N CYS A 64 17.34 -4.96 8.66
CA CYS A 64 17.11 -3.61 8.17
C CYS A 64 18.24 -2.68 8.63
N GLU A 65 18.93 -2.09 7.68
CA GLU A 65 20.07 -1.23 7.95
C GLU A 65 19.73 0.25 7.90
N GLU A 66 20.61 1.05 8.52
CA GLU A 66 20.62 2.49 8.35
C GLU A 66 20.68 2.86 6.86
N GLY A 67 19.83 3.79 6.44
CA GLY A 67 19.82 4.33 5.07
C GLY A 67 18.74 3.79 4.16
N ILE A 68 17.96 2.79 4.56
CA ILE A 68 16.66 2.55 3.93
C ILE A 68 15.74 3.66 4.42
N THR A 69 15.10 4.33 3.48
CA THR A 69 14.25 5.47 3.80
C THR A 69 12.78 5.17 3.62
N ASP A 70 12.44 4.25 2.72
CA ASP A 70 11.07 3.93 2.39
C ASP A 70 10.86 2.41 2.54
N TYR A 71 9.92 2.02 3.39
CA TYR A 71 9.61 0.63 3.71
C TYR A 71 8.24 0.27 3.14
N ALA A 72 8.14 -0.92 2.56
CA ALA A 72 6.88 -1.44 2.05
C ALA A 72 6.72 -2.93 2.42
N PRO A 73 6.31 -3.27 3.66
CA PRO A 73 5.91 -4.63 4.01
C PRO A 73 4.70 -5.08 3.18
N ASN A 74 4.63 -6.36 2.87
CA ASN A 74 3.39 -6.92 2.39
C ASN A 74 2.32 -6.91 3.49
N PHE A 75 1.08 -7.25 3.17
CA PHE A 75 -0.02 -7.29 4.13
C PHE A 75 0.29 -8.14 5.38
N TYR A 76 0.91 -9.31 5.18
CA TYR A 76 1.24 -10.22 6.27
C TYR A 76 2.24 -9.60 7.24
N CYS A 77 3.33 -9.06 6.72
CA CYS A 77 4.36 -8.37 7.53
C CYS A 77 3.80 -7.08 8.16
N ALA A 78 2.97 -6.34 7.42
CA ALA A 78 2.34 -5.11 7.93
C ALA A 78 1.48 -5.36 9.17
N CYS A 79 0.76 -6.50 9.20
CA CYS A 79 -0.08 -6.87 10.33
C CYS A 79 0.71 -7.57 11.44
N SER A 80 1.47 -8.62 11.12
CA SER A 80 2.19 -9.43 12.13
C SER A 80 3.29 -8.66 12.85
N GLN A 81 3.88 -7.64 12.20
CA GLN A 81 4.97 -6.82 12.76
C GLN A 81 4.52 -5.37 13.04
N TYR A 82 3.22 -5.15 13.18
CA TYR A 82 2.64 -3.82 13.31
C TYR A 82 3.32 -2.96 14.37
N GLU A 83 3.49 -3.47 15.58
CA GLU A 83 4.09 -2.73 16.70
C GLU A 83 5.56 -2.35 16.42
N GLN A 84 6.33 -3.26 15.82
CA GLN A 84 7.71 -2.99 15.44
C GLN A 84 7.78 -1.91 14.34
N LEU A 85 6.91 -1.98 13.36
CA LEU A 85 6.80 -1.00 12.27
C LEU A 85 6.38 0.38 12.80
N LYS A 86 5.41 0.45 13.71
CA LYS A 86 5.00 1.72 14.35
C LYS A 86 6.10 2.33 15.20
N LYS A 87 6.85 1.51 15.93
CA LYS A 87 8.03 1.97 16.66
C LYS A 87 9.07 2.56 15.69
N MET A 88 9.38 1.84 14.63
CA MET A 88 10.34 2.28 13.61
C MET A 88 9.88 3.59 12.92
N GLN A 89 8.61 3.74 12.59
CA GLN A 89 8.03 4.97 12.03
C GLN A 89 8.24 6.16 12.96
N LYS A 90 8.04 5.96 14.26
CA LYS A 90 8.25 7.00 15.29
C LYS A 90 9.72 7.37 15.45
N GLU A 91 10.61 6.39 15.41
CA GLU A 91 12.06 6.60 15.56
C GLU A 91 12.71 7.20 14.30
N ARG A 92 12.08 7.07 13.15
CA ARG A 92 12.57 7.51 11.83
C ARG A 92 11.53 8.37 11.10
N PRO A 93 11.27 9.59 11.58
CA PRO A 93 10.18 10.44 11.05
C PRO A 93 10.39 10.85 9.58
N ASP A 94 11.62 10.81 9.07
CA ASP A 94 11.94 11.08 7.66
C ASP A 94 11.74 9.87 6.75
N SER A 95 11.48 8.69 7.30
CA SER A 95 11.18 7.48 6.55
C SER A 95 9.71 7.48 6.09
N ARG A 96 9.45 6.76 4.99
CA ARG A 96 8.10 6.48 4.52
C ARG A 96 7.78 5.02 4.77
N LEU A 97 6.65 4.77 5.41
CA LEU A 97 6.14 3.43 5.66
C LEU A 97 4.87 3.22 4.85
N GLN A 98 4.98 2.42 3.81
CA GLN A 98 3.88 1.98 2.98
C GLN A 98 3.59 0.52 3.27
N TRP A 99 2.57 -0.04 2.65
CA TRP A 99 2.29 -1.47 2.65
C TRP A 99 1.75 -1.89 1.29
N TYR A 100 1.73 -3.19 1.00
CA TYR A 100 1.21 -3.64 -0.28
C TYR A 100 0.43 -4.95 -0.21
N ILE A 101 -0.38 -5.14 -1.24
CA ILE A 101 -1.01 -6.40 -1.61
C ILE A 101 -0.60 -6.77 -3.04
N CYS A 102 -0.55 -8.08 -3.30
CA CYS A 102 -0.27 -8.64 -4.62
C CYS A 102 -1.09 -9.91 -4.84
N CYS A 103 -0.46 -11.03 -5.20
CA CYS A 103 -1.08 -12.36 -5.26
C CYS A 103 -1.64 -12.87 -3.91
N GLY A 104 -1.20 -12.28 -2.83
CA GLY A 104 -1.69 -12.43 -1.46
C GLY A 104 -1.94 -11.08 -0.78
N PRO A 105 -2.74 -11.05 0.29
CA PRO A 105 -3.58 -12.14 0.80
C PRO A 105 -4.72 -12.51 -0.17
N GLY A 106 -5.41 -13.63 0.12
CA GLY A 106 -6.63 -13.98 -0.62
C GLY A 106 -7.80 -13.06 -0.32
N TYR A 107 -7.76 -12.40 0.86
CA TYR A 107 -8.71 -11.46 1.43
C TYR A 107 -7.98 -10.62 2.51
N PRO A 108 -8.22 -9.28 2.58
CA PRO A 108 -8.88 -8.48 1.55
C PRO A 108 -7.98 -8.26 0.33
N ASN A 109 -8.56 -8.19 -0.89
CA ASN A 109 -7.80 -7.95 -2.11
C ASN A 109 -8.67 -7.31 -3.22
N THR A 110 -8.12 -7.20 -4.43
CA THR A 110 -8.75 -6.60 -5.60
C THR A 110 -8.86 -7.56 -6.78
N PHE A 111 -8.97 -8.88 -6.52
CA PHE A 111 -9.17 -9.88 -7.57
C PHE A 111 -10.54 -9.75 -8.25
N LEU A 112 -10.74 -10.42 -9.38
CA LEU A 112 -12.07 -10.46 -10.00
C LEU A 112 -13.13 -11.14 -9.12
N LYS A 113 -12.70 -12.10 -8.28
CA LYS A 113 -13.58 -12.82 -7.36
C LYS A 113 -13.81 -12.10 -6.03
N SER A 114 -12.97 -11.10 -5.72
CA SER A 114 -13.10 -10.32 -4.49
C SER A 114 -14.36 -9.48 -4.51
N ASP A 115 -14.99 -9.35 -3.35
CA ASP A 115 -16.06 -8.37 -3.17
C ASP A 115 -15.53 -6.94 -3.43
N LEU A 116 -16.37 -6.09 -4.00
CA LEU A 116 -15.97 -4.71 -4.27
C LEU A 116 -15.67 -3.91 -2.99
N LEU A 117 -16.30 -4.29 -1.86
CA LEU A 117 -16.02 -3.69 -0.57
C LEU A 117 -14.61 -4.01 -0.08
N GLU A 118 -14.00 -5.14 -0.46
CA GLU A 118 -12.60 -5.42 -0.14
C GLU A 118 -11.68 -4.33 -0.72
N ALA A 119 -11.89 -3.95 -1.98
CA ALA A 119 -11.11 -2.88 -2.62
C ALA A 119 -11.33 -1.51 -1.95
N ARG A 120 -12.55 -1.20 -1.50
CA ARG A 120 -12.87 0.01 -0.75
C ARG A 120 -12.23 -0.01 0.65
N PHE A 121 -12.28 -1.15 1.31
CA PHE A 121 -11.71 -1.35 2.63
C PHE A 121 -10.20 -1.07 2.70
N LEU A 122 -9.44 -1.25 1.60
CA LEU A 122 -8.00 -0.97 1.59
C LEU A 122 -7.66 0.48 2.00
N GLY A 123 -8.54 1.44 1.73
CA GLY A 123 -8.38 2.81 2.22
C GLY A 123 -8.60 2.93 3.73
N ILE A 124 -9.63 2.28 4.26
CA ILE A 124 -9.88 2.20 5.71
C ILE A 124 -8.72 1.49 6.41
N MET A 125 -8.23 0.39 5.83
CA MET A 125 -7.06 -0.34 6.34
C MET A 125 -5.82 0.55 6.40
N ASN A 126 -5.58 1.39 5.39
CA ASN A 126 -4.45 2.33 5.41
C ASN A 126 -4.57 3.35 6.56
N ALA A 127 -5.78 3.87 6.81
CA ALA A 127 -6.05 4.76 7.94
C ALA A 127 -5.86 4.07 9.29
N LEU A 128 -6.30 2.82 9.40
CA LEU A 128 -6.16 1.99 10.61
C LEU A 128 -4.68 1.70 10.92
N LEU A 129 -3.90 1.31 9.92
CA LEU A 129 -2.45 1.12 10.06
C LEU A 129 -1.73 2.44 10.40
N GLY A 130 -2.26 3.57 9.96
CA GLY A 130 -1.58 4.87 10.07
C GLY A 130 -0.24 4.88 9.33
N PHE A 131 -0.19 4.24 8.15
CA PHE A 131 0.95 4.22 7.25
C PHE A 131 0.80 5.27 6.15
N ASP A 132 1.92 5.63 5.52
CA ASP A 132 1.98 6.71 4.51
C ASP A 132 1.30 6.34 3.17
N GLY A 133 0.95 5.09 2.94
CA GLY A 133 0.23 4.71 1.73
C GLY A 133 0.21 3.23 1.40
N LEU A 134 -0.64 2.90 0.43
CA LEU A 134 -0.78 1.59 -0.17
C LEU A 134 -0.04 1.54 -1.50
N LEU A 135 0.79 0.54 -1.68
CA LEU A 135 1.41 0.19 -2.96
C LEU A 135 0.61 -0.95 -3.59
N ARG A 136 0.30 -0.82 -4.86
CA ARG A 136 -0.21 -1.92 -5.67
C ARG A 136 0.88 -2.32 -6.67
N TRP A 137 1.31 -3.56 -6.63
CA TRP A 137 2.48 -4.01 -7.37
C TRP A 137 2.33 -3.85 -8.89
N THR A 138 1.11 -3.96 -9.43
CA THR A 138 0.82 -3.70 -10.84
C THR A 138 -0.59 -3.13 -11.03
N TYR A 139 -0.76 -2.39 -12.12
CA TYR A 139 -1.96 -1.63 -12.42
C TYR A 139 -2.47 -1.86 -13.84
N THR A 140 -1.55 -2.11 -14.78
CA THR A 140 -1.80 -2.19 -16.22
C THR A 140 -1.03 -3.33 -16.89
N CYS A 141 -0.70 -4.40 -16.16
CA CYS A 141 -0.08 -5.58 -16.77
C CYS A 141 -1.17 -6.41 -17.44
N TRP A 142 -1.29 -6.25 -18.74
CA TRP A 142 -2.34 -6.89 -19.52
C TRP A 142 -1.84 -8.15 -20.22
N THR A 143 -2.73 -9.12 -20.37
CA THR A 143 -2.59 -10.23 -21.33
C THR A 143 -2.82 -9.71 -22.76
N ASP A 144 -2.58 -10.54 -23.77
CA ASP A 144 -2.79 -10.16 -25.17
C ASP A 144 -4.25 -9.77 -25.47
N HIS A 145 -5.21 -10.41 -24.76
CA HIS A 145 -6.65 -10.18 -24.91
C HIS A 145 -7.34 -9.92 -23.57
N PRO A 146 -7.00 -8.81 -22.86
CA PRO A 146 -7.41 -8.62 -21.47
C PRO A 146 -8.91 -8.40 -21.24
N LEU A 147 -9.69 -8.13 -22.28
CA LEU A 147 -11.15 -8.05 -22.21
C LEU A 147 -11.84 -9.42 -22.37
N GLU A 148 -11.13 -10.42 -22.84
CA GLU A 148 -11.63 -11.78 -23.05
C GLU A 148 -11.07 -12.73 -21.99
N ASP A 149 -9.76 -12.63 -21.71
CA ASP A 149 -9.08 -13.44 -20.72
C ASP A 149 -7.97 -12.66 -20.03
N ILE A 150 -8.08 -12.49 -18.71
CA ILE A 150 -7.08 -11.81 -17.89
C ILE A 150 -6.29 -12.77 -16.99
N ARG A 151 -6.44 -14.09 -17.20
CA ARG A 151 -5.63 -15.08 -16.49
C ARG A 151 -4.22 -15.06 -17.03
N TYR A 152 -3.24 -15.05 -16.14
CA TYR A 152 -1.85 -15.03 -16.51
C TYR A 152 -1.04 -15.98 -15.62
N GLY A 153 -0.67 -17.12 -16.17
CA GLY A 153 0.05 -18.15 -15.44
C GLY A 153 -0.67 -18.57 -14.15
N ASN A 154 0.04 -18.57 -13.04
CA ASN A 154 -0.50 -18.92 -11.72
C ASN A 154 -1.12 -17.75 -10.95
N TRP A 155 -1.14 -16.55 -11.53
CA TRP A 155 -1.68 -15.35 -10.89
C TRP A 155 -3.21 -15.39 -10.85
N ARG A 156 -3.78 -14.94 -9.76
CA ARG A 156 -5.24 -14.87 -9.65
C ARG A 156 -5.81 -13.86 -10.64
N ALA A 157 -6.93 -14.20 -11.27
CA ALA A 157 -7.58 -13.32 -12.24
C ALA A 157 -7.89 -11.96 -11.62
N GLY A 158 -7.43 -10.89 -12.30
CA GLY A 158 -7.56 -9.51 -11.85
C GLY A 158 -6.43 -8.98 -10.96
N ASP A 159 -5.47 -9.81 -10.60
CA ASP A 159 -4.31 -9.36 -9.84
C ASP A 159 -3.44 -8.37 -10.65
N LEU A 160 -3.25 -8.63 -11.93
CA LEU A 160 -2.33 -7.88 -12.79
C LEU A 160 -2.86 -6.52 -13.25
N CYS A 161 -4.16 -6.26 -13.18
CA CYS A 161 -4.69 -4.99 -13.65
C CYS A 161 -5.97 -4.55 -12.94
N LEU A 162 -6.10 -3.25 -12.78
CA LEU A 162 -7.30 -2.57 -12.27
C LEU A 162 -8.04 -1.80 -13.37
N VAL A 163 -7.36 -1.49 -14.46
CA VAL A 163 -7.92 -0.85 -15.64
C VAL A 163 -7.59 -1.67 -16.88
N TYR A 164 -8.34 -1.47 -17.95
CA TYR A 164 -8.22 -2.22 -19.19
C TYR A 164 -7.95 -1.28 -20.37
N PRO A 165 -7.31 -1.76 -21.46
CA PRO A 165 -7.10 -0.95 -22.64
C PRO A 165 -8.42 -0.68 -23.38
N ALA A 166 -8.63 0.54 -23.82
CA ALA A 166 -9.75 0.89 -24.70
C ALA A 166 -9.31 0.89 -26.18
N LYS A 167 -10.24 0.60 -27.07
CA LYS A 167 -9.97 0.54 -28.52
C LYS A 167 -9.42 1.84 -29.11
N ASN A 168 -9.66 2.97 -28.49
CA ASN A 168 -9.21 4.31 -28.91
C ASN A 168 -7.88 4.76 -28.29
N GLY A 169 -7.12 3.84 -27.69
CA GLY A 169 -5.87 4.14 -27.00
C GLY A 169 -6.03 4.72 -25.58
N GLY A 170 -7.27 4.83 -25.08
CA GLY A 170 -7.54 5.21 -23.68
C GLY A 170 -7.60 4.01 -22.75
N ILE A 171 -8.18 4.20 -21.56
CA ILE A 171 -8.38 3.17 -20.55
C ILE A 171 -9.86 2.99 -20.19
N LEU A 172 -10.25 1.75 -19.90
CA LEU A 172 -11.54 1.39 -19.30
C LEU A 172 -11.33 1.15 -17.80
N LYS A 173 -12.06 1.89 -16.98
CA LYS A 173 -11.99 1.77 -15.52
C LYS A 173 -12.90 0.63 -15.07
N SER A 174 -12.36 -0.34 -14.31
CA SER A 174 -13.15 -1.42 -13.73
C SER A 174 -13.99 -0.96 -12.54
N LEU A 175 -14.95 -1.78 -12.09
CA LEU A 175 -15.65 -1.54 -10.82
C LEU A 175 -14.70 -1.63 -9.63
N ARG A 176 -13.72 -2.54 -9.66
CA ARG A 176 -12.66 -2.66 -8.64
C ARG A 176 -11.86 -1.37 -8.52
N TRP A 177 -11.51 -0.74 -9.65
CA TRP A 177 -10.85 0.55 -9.67
C TRP A 177 -11.72 1.65 -9.03
N LYS A 178 -13.03 1.65 -9.31
CA LYS A 178 -13.95 2.62 -8.72
C LYS A 178 -14.11 2.41 -7.21
N ALA A 179 -14.17 1.16 -6.77
CA ALA A 179 -14.25 0.82 -5.36
C ALA A 179 -12.98 1.20 -4.60
N LEU A 180 -11.79 0.92 -5.16
CA LEU A 180 -10.51 1.36 -4.60
C LEU A 180 -10.43 2.89 -4.54
N LYS A 181 -10.85 3.59 -5.60
CA LYS A 181 -10.91 5.07 -5.59
C LYS A 181 -11.81 5.58 -4.46
N ARG A 182 -12.96 4.95 -4.24
CA ARG A 182 -13.85 5.31 -3.12
C ARG A 182 -13.18 5.07 -1.77
N GLY A 183 -12.43 3.99 -1.61
CA GLY A 183 -11.62 3.73 -0.42
C GLY A 183 -10.55 4.79 -0.18
N ILE A 184 -9.87 5.25 -1.23
CA ILE A 184 -8.91 6.36 -1.15
C ILE A 184 -9.60 7.65 -0.70
N GLU A 185 -10.78 7.95 -1.26
CA GLU A 185 -11.58 9.10 -0.82
C GLU A 185 -12.02 9.00 0.65
N ASP A 186 -12.37 7.80 1.13
CA ASP A 186 -12.70 7.57 2.53
C ASP A 186 -11.47 7.75 3.44
N TYR A 187 -10.29 7.29 2.99
CA TYR A 187 -9.01 7.53 3.67
C TYR A 187 -8.73 9.03 3.80
N GLU A 188 -8.87 9.80 2.73
CA GLU A 188 -8.64 11.25 2.73
C GLU A 188 -9.58 11.97 3.72
N LEU A 189 -10.84 11.53 3.84
CA LEU A 189 -11.77 12.07 4.83
C LEU A 189 -11.32 11.76 6.26
N LEU A 190 -10.87 10.53 6.53
CA LEU A 190 -10.35 10.12 7.85
C LEU A 190 -9.10 10.93 8.23
N GLU A 191 -8.16 11.13 7.28
CA GLU A 191 -6.98 11.95 7.54
C GLU A 191 -7.35 13.41 7.86
N ARG A 192 -8.34 13.98 7.16
CA ARG A 192 -8.85 15.32 7.48
C ARG A 192 -9.45 15.39 8.88
N ILE A 193 -10.21 14.39 9.30
CA ILE A 193 -10.77 14.27 10.66
C ILE A 193 -9.65 14.16 11.69
N ARG A 194 -8.59 13.40 11.39
CA ARG A 194 -7.40 13.26 12.24
C ARG A 194 -6.64 14.58 12.39
N GLU A 195 -6.45 15.33 11.30
CA GLU A 195 -5.84 16.67 11.31
C GLU A 195 -6.59 17.65 12.22
N LEU A 196 -7.89 17.45 12.41
CA LEU A 196 -8.73 18.23 13.31
C LEU A 196 -8.70 17.75 14.77
N GLY A 197 -7.94 16.69 15.06
CA GLY A 197 -7.85 16.12 16.41
C GLY A 197 -9.15 15.40 16.85
N ARG A 198 -10.00 14.97 15.90
CA ARG A 198 -11.27 14.29 16.16
C ARG A 198 -11.10 12.76 16.18
N GLU A 199 -10.22 12.27 17.03
CA GLU A 199 -10.00 10.83 17.20
C GLU A 199 -11.29 10.09 17.66
N ASP A 200 -12.16 10.76 18.42
CA ASP A 200 -13.48 10.26 18.81
C ASP A 200 -14.34 9.82 17.61
N VAL A 201 -14.28 10.58 16.52
CA VAL A 201 -15.02 10.25 15.29
C VAL A 201 -14.36 9.11 14.54
N ILE A 202 -13.03 9.05 14.52
CA ILE A 202 -12.28 7.96 13.88
C ILE A 202 -12.57 6.64 14.60
N GLU A 203 -12.53 6.61 15.92
CA GLU A 203 -12.90 5.45 16.74
C GLU A 203 -14.35 5.01 16.46
N GLN A 204 -15.29 5.94 16.40
CA GLN A 204 -16.68 5.63 16.05
C GLN A 204 -16.79 4.96 14.68
N ILE A 205 -16.03 5.41 13.68
CA ILE A 205 -16.04 4.86 12.33
C ILE A 205 -15.42 3.47 12.32
N PHE A 206 -14.30 3.27 13.03
CA PHE A 206 -13.67 1.95 13.12
C PHE A 206 -14.59 0.94 13.82
N HIS A 207 -15.22 1.29 14.93
CA HIS A 207 -16.22 0.45 15.61
C HIS A 207 -17.41 0.08 14.70
N LEU A 208 -17.80 0.97 13.79
CA LEU A 208 -18.87 0.70 12.85
C LEU A 208 -18.44 -0.26 11.72
N LEU A 209 -17.22 -0.10 11.21
CA LEU A 209 -16.73 -0.81 10.03
C LEU A 209 -15.97 -2.10 10.34
N LEU A 210 -15.30 -2.20 11.49
CA LEU A 210 -14.39 -3.30 11.79
C LEU A 210 -15.03 -4.38 12.66
N ARG A 211 -14.68 -5.63 12.40
CA ARG A 211 -14.98 -6.78 13.24
C ARG A 211 -13.84 -7.07 14.21
N GLU A 212 -12.63 -6.75 13.78
CA GLU A 212 -11.42 -6.82 14.59
C GLU A 212 -10.66 -5.50 14.39
N GLU A 213 -10.37 -4.79 15.45
CA GLU A 213 -9.67 -3.50 15.40
C GLU A 213 -8.18 -3.63 15.62
N ASN A 214 -7.74 -4.72 16.25
CA ASN A 214 -6.32 -4.97 16.42
C ASN A 214 -5.75 -5.66 15.19
N VAL A 215 -5.01 -4.91 14.38
CA VAL A 215 -4.41 -5.41 13.14
C VAL A 215 -3.45 -6.58 13.36
N SER A 216 -2.85 -6.71 14.55
CA SER A 216 -1.96 -7.84 14.88
C SER A 216 -2.71 -9.18 14.95
N ASN A 217 -4.04 -9.15 15.10
CA ASN A 217 -4.89 -10.32 15.10
C ASN A 217 -5.33 -10.76 13.68
N TYR A 218 -4.97 -10.01 12.64
CA TYR A 218 -5.39 -10.32 11.28
C TYR A 218 -4.66 -11.51 10.68
N ILE A 219 -3.49 -11.83 11.18
CA ILE A 219 -2.71 -12.98 10.75
C ILE A 219 -2.82 -14.07 11.83
N LEU A 220 -3.41 -15.18 11.44
CA LEU A 220 -3.60 -16.36 12.28
C LEU A 220 -2.36 -17.26 12.24
N GLU A 221 -2.40 -18.37 13.00
CA GLU A 221 -1.42 -19.44 12.88
C GLU A 221 -1.38 -19.93 11.42
N ASP A 222 -0.23 -20.44 10.98
CA ASP A 222 0.01 -20.87 9.59
C ASP A 222 -0.13 -19.78 8.50
N TRP A 223 -0.03 -18.51 8.89
CA TRP A 223 -0.12 -17.36 7.97
C TRP A 223 -1.48 -17.24 7.26
N GLU A 224 -2.52 -17.82 7.80
CA GLU A 224 -3.88 -17.56 7.34
C GLU A 224 -4.35 -16.17 7.76
N VAL A 225 -5.19 -15.56 6.94
CA VAL A 225 -5.79 -14.26 7.24
C VAL A 225 -7.18 -14.48 7.85
N LEU A 226 -7.48 -13.76 8.92
CA LEU A 226 -8.80 -13.73 9.52
C LEU A 226 -9.86 -13.43 8.46
N SER A 227 -10.88 -14.28 8.34
CA SER A 227 -11.85 -14.22 7.25
C SER A 227 -12.91 -13.13 7.38
N ASP A 228 -13.04 -12.50 8.56
CA ASP A 228 -14.07 -11.50 8.88
C ASP A 228 -13.43 -10.29 9.58
N ILE A 229 -12.63 -9.52 8.84
CA ILE A 229 -11.92 -8.35 9.35
C ILE A 229 -12.87 -7.15 9.47
N PHE A 230 -13.79 -6.98 8.50
CA PHE A 230 -14.67 -5.82 8.40
C PHE A 230 -16.11 -6.23 8.08
N VAL A 231 -17.04 -5.31 8.31
CA VAL A 231 -18.46 -5.50 8.00
C VAL A 231 -18.66 -5.43 6.49
N ASN A 232 -18.99 -6.55 5.86
CA ASN A 232 -19.24 -6.62 4.42
C ASN A 232 -20.69 -6.18 4.09
N ASP A 233 -20.99 -4.91 4.35
CA ASP A 233 -22.28 -4.28 4.05
C ASP A 233 -22.07 -2.87 3.50
N TYR A 234 -22.53 -2.66 2.27
CA TYR A 234 -22.41 -1.36 1.59
C TYR A 234 -23.13 -0.23 2.34
N ALA A 235 -24.28 -0.50 2.94
CA ALA A 235 -25.04 0.52 3.67
C ALA A 235 -24.26 1.02 4.90
N VAL A 236 -23.53 0.13 5.58
CA VAL A 236 -22.69 0.46 6.73
C VAL A 236 -21.51 1.36 6.28
N PHE A 237 -20.89 1.04 5.14
CA PHE A 237 -19.84 1.90 4.58
C PHE A 237 -20.35 3.29 4.18
N GLU A 238 -21.57 3.38 3.64
CA GLU A 238 -22.17 4.70 3.32
C GLU A 238 -22.56 5.47 4.59
N GLN A 239 -23.04 4.78 5.62
CA GLN A 239 -23.27 5.39 6.93
C GLN A 239 -21.98 5.96 7.53
N ALA A 240 -20.90 5.19 7.52
CA ALA A 240 -19.58 5.65 7.97
C ALA A 240 -19.14 6.90 7.20
N ARG A 241 -19.28 6.88 5.86
CA ARG A 241 -18.95 8.03 5.02
C ARG A 241 -19.81 9.24 5.35
N GLN A 242 -21.09 9.09 5.61
CA GLN A 242 -21.96 10.21 6.00
C GLN A 242 -21.52 10.81 7.33
N ILE A 243 -21.10 9.99 8.31
CA ILE A 243 -20.53 10.48 9.57
C ILE A 243 -19.27 11.32 9.30
N MET A 244 -18.35 10.84 8.42
CA MET A 244 -17.16 11.61 8.04
C MET A 244 -17.51 12.96 7.43
N LEU A 245 -18.41 12.99 6.45
CA LEU A 245 -18.83 14.22 5.77
C LEU A 245 -19.48 15.23 6.72
N ASN A 246 -20.42 14.79 7.57
CA ASN A 246 -21.09 15.65 8.55
C ASN A 246 -20.11 16.30 9.54
N ASN A 247 -18.99 15.61 9.86
CA ASN A 247 -17.97 16.18 10.75
C ASN A 247 -17.01 17.15 10.04
N LEU A 248 -17.07 17.24 8.70
CA LEU A 248 -16.25 18.13 7.89
C LEU A 248 -17.07 19.29 7.28
N GLU A 249 -18.42 19.22 7.23
CA GLU A 249 -19.30 20.22 6.58
C GLU A 249 -19.22 21.65 7.18
N GLY A 250 -18.75 21.82 8.41
CA GLY A 250 -18.59 23.15 9.01
C GLY A 250 -17.26 23.85 8.69
N MET A 251 -16.41 23.27 7.83
CA MET A 251 -15.04 23.74 7.59
C MET A 251 -14.74 24.06 6.12
N LEU A 252 -15.73 23.95 5.24
CA LEU A 252 -15.61 24.28 3.83
C LEU A 252 -16.10 25.72 3.52
N GLU A 253 -16.41 26.49 4.56
CA GLU A 253 -16.67 27.93 4.53
C GLU A 253 -15.44 28.73 5.01
#